data_e6ec630954035464b2b36d90f46a7089
#
_entry.id   e6ec630954035464b2b36d90f46a7089
#
_cell.length_a   1.000
_cell.length_b   1.000
_cell.length_c   1.000
_cell.angle_alpha   90.00
_cell.angle_beta   90.00
_cell.angle_gamma   90.00
#
_symmetry.space_group_name_H-M   'P 1'
#
loop_
_entity.id
_entity.type
_entity.pdbx_description
1 polymer ?
#
loop_
_entity_poly.entity_id
_entity_poly.type
_entity_poly.pdbx_seq_one_letter_code
_entity_poly.pdbx_strand_id
1 'polypeptide(L)'
;MPELPDITIYLEALAPRIVGQPLERARVISPSLLRTVDPPLPAAEGRRVVGLRRIGKRIVWEMEGNVFLIFHLMIAGRFKWRPEGTSPPAKVGLASFDFPTGTLLLTEASPKHRASLHVVEGEAALAAHDPGGLDVLAANVDAFRTRLQSESHTLKRALTDPRLFDGIGNWLSDEILHAAKLSLFQLTGKLSDAEIARLCEATQKTTRFWIEKLRAETAGGTKFPEKVSAFKEGMAVHGRYKQPCPICGSPVQRIRYADNEANYCATCQTGGRVLADRSLSRLLKADWPRSLEEWEAKLGR
;
A
#
# COMPACT_ATOMS: atom_id res chain seq x y z
N MET A 1 2.20 4.95 2.06
CA MET A 1 2.95 3.73 1.69
C MET A 1 2.45 3.28 0.34
N PRO A 2 3.32 2.88 -0.60
CA PRO A 2 2.87 2.19 -1.82
C PRO A 2 2.10 0.92 -1.45
N GLU A 3 0.94 0.73 -2.09
CA GLU A 3 0.06 -0.43 -1.88
C GLU A 3 -0.10 -1.20 -3.19
N LEU A 4 -0.92 -2.24 -3.23
CA LEU A 4 -1.03 -3.16 -4.38
C LEU A 4 -1.08 -2.43 -5.73
N PRO A 5 -1.93 -1.41 -5.97
CA PRO A 5 -1.93 -0.69 -7.24
C PRO A 5 -0.60 -0.01 -7.56
N ASP A 6 0.03 0.63 -6.56
CA ASP A 6 1.31 1.32 -6.74
C ASP A 6 2.45 0.34 -7.07
N ILE A 7 2.47 -0.81 -6.37
CA ILE A 7 3.49 -1.84 -6.59
C ILE A 7 3.34 -2.47 -7.98
N THR A 8 2.09 -2.72 -8.41
CA THR A 8 1.81 -3.22 -9.76
C THR A 8 2.39 -2.30 -10.83
N ILE A 9 2.16 -1.01 -10.72
CA ILE A 9 2.67 -0.03 -11.69
C ILE A 9 4.20 0.11 -11.64
N TYR A 10 4.82 -0.02 -10.46
CA TYR A 10 6.28 -0.09 -10.39
C TYR A 10 6.83 -1.32 -11.11
N LEU A 11 6.21 -2.50 -10.95
CA LEU A 11 6.64 -3.73 -11.65
C LEU A 11 6.48 -3.58 -13.17
N GLU A 12 5.34 -3.05 -13.63
CA GLU A 12 5.09 -2.80 -15.05
C GLU A 12 6.10 -1.80 -15.66
N ALA A 13 6.48 -0.78 -14.90
CA ALA A 13 7.46 0.20 -15.35
C ALA A 13 8.90 -0.32 -15.28
N LEU A 14 9.22 -1.19 -14.33
CA LEU A 14 10.55 -1.79 -14.20
C LEU A 14 10.80 -2.87 -15.25
N ALA A 15 9.80 -3.71 -15.55
CA ALA A 15 9.98 -4.87 -16.42
C ALA A 15 10.67 -4.55 -17.75
N PRO A 16 10.24 -3.58 -18.58
CA PRO A 16 10.90 -3.28 -19.85
C PRO A 16 12.28 -2.64 -19.70
N ARG A 17 12.64 -2.22 -18.47
CA ARG A 17 13.92 -1.54 -18.20
C ARG A 17 14.99 -2.46 -17.67
N ILE A 18 14.61 -3.43 -16.83
CA ILE A 18 15.62 -4.24 -16.13
C ILE A 18 15.52 -5.74 -16.38
N VAL A 19 14.38 -6.29 -16.82
CA VAL A 19 14.29 -7.73 -17.12
C VAL A 19 15.17 -8.06 -18.33
N GLY A 20 15.99 -9.09 -18.19
CA GLY A 20 17.01 -9.48 -19.16
C GLY A 20 18.31 -8.66 -19.08
N GLN A 21 18.36 -7.60 -18.28
CA GLN A 21 19.57 -6.77 -18.11
C GLN A 21 20.41 -7.25 -16.92
N PRO A 22 21.74 -7.19 -17.01
CA PRO A 22 22.61 -7.42 -15.88
C PRO A 22 22.55 -6.23 -14.92
N LEU A 23 22.55 -6.50 -13.61
CA LEU A 23 22.80 -5.49 -12.59
C LEU A 23 24.30 -5.18 -12.57
N GLU A 24 24.72 -4.08 -13.17
CA GLU A 24 26.13 -3.75 -13.29
C GLU A 24 26.74 -3.33 -11.95
N ARG A 25 25.99 -2.56 -11.17
CA ARG A 25 26.46 -2.05 -9.88
C ARG A 25 25.30 -1.71 -8.94
N ALA A 26 25.46 -2.04 -7.67
CA ALA A 26 24.56 -1.66 -6.58
C ALA A 26 25.32 -0.84 -5.52
N ARG A 27 24.91 0.40 -5.32
CA ARG A 27 25.52 1.31 -4.31
C ARG A 27 24.51 1.61 -3.23
N VAL A 28 24.79 1.17 -2.00
CA VAL A 28 24.01 1.52 -0.81
C VAL A 28 24.67 2.73 -0.14
N ILE A 29 23.91 3.82 0.01
CA ILE A 29 24.36 5.05 0.67
C ILE A 29 23.96 5.04 2.14
N SER A 30 22.74 4.58 2.43
CA SER A 30 22.26 4.44 3.80
C SER A 30 22.41 2.98 4.25
N PRO A 31 23.33 2.68 5.19
CA PRO A 31 23.52 1.30 5.68
C PRO A 31 22.24 0.69 6.27
N SER A 32 21.34 1.52 6.80
CA SER A 32 20.06 1.07 7.37
C SER A 32 19.10 0.46 6.34
N LEU A 33 19.33 0.64 5.04
CA LEU A 33 18.53 0.06 3.99
C LEU A 33 18.68 -1.46 3.92
N LEU A 34 19.92 -1.95 3.98
CA LEU A 34 20.24 -3.38 3.83
C LEU A 34 19.97 -4.13 5.14
N ARG A 35 19.18 -5.21 5.06
CA ARG A 35 18.73 -5.99 6.22
C ARG A 35 19.33 -7.40 6.28
N THR A 36 20.08 -7.79 5.26
CA THR A 36 20.79 -9.06 5.18
C THR A 36 22.27 -8.81 4.93
N VAL A 37 23.11 -9.69 5.43
CA VAL A 37 24.57 -9.66 5.26
C VAL A 37 25.03 -10.80 4.38
N ASP A 38 24.32 -11.91 4.42
CA ASP A 38 24.58 -13.12 3.66
C ASP A 38 23.29 -13.57 2.94
N PRO A 39 23.33 -13.70 1.61
CA PRO A 39 24.41 -13.30 0.70
C PRO A 39 24.62 -11.77 0.68
N PRO A 40 25.84 -11.28 0.44
CA PRO A 40 26.12 -9.87 0.37
C PRO A 40 25.55 -9.25 -0.92
N LEU A 41 25.17 -7.98 -0.89
CA LEU A 41 24.57 -7.31 -2.05
C LEU A 41 25.43 -7.40 -3.35
N PRO A 42 26.77 -7.27 -3.31
CA PRO A 42 27.59 -7.45 -4.50
C PRO A 42 27.47 -8.84 -5.18
N ALA A 43 26.95 -9.85 -4.45
CA ALA A 43 26.69 -11.16 -5.07
C ALA A 43 25.62 -11.10 -6.18
N ALA A 44 24.81 -10.04 -6.22
CA ALA A 44 23.84 -9.80 -7.28
C ALA A 44 24.44 -9.06 -8.48
N GLU A 45 25.61 -8.42 -8.35
CA GLU A 45 26.26 -7.69 -9.44
C GLU A 45 26.74 -8.66 -10.54
N GLY A 46 26.61 -8.23 -11.79
CA GLY A 46 26.88 -9.04 -12.98
C GLY A 46 25.77 -10.03 -13.35
N ARG A 47 24.82 -10.34 -12.43
CA ARG A 47 23.70 -11.25 -12.70
C ARG A 47 22.58 -10.53 -13.43
N ARG A 48 21.88 -11.25 -14.33
CA ARG A 48 20.71 -10.72 -15.02
C ARG A 48 19.49 -10.80 -14.13
N VAL A 49 18.61 -9.81 -14.28
CA VAL A 49 17.24 -9.90 -13.75
C VAL A 49 16.43 -10.81 -14.66
N VAL A 50 16.02 -11.97 -14.16
CA VAL A 50 15.24 -12.96 -14.94
C VAL A 50 13.74 -12.75 -14.80
N GLY A 51 13.30 -12.06 -13.75
CA GLY A 51 11.91 -11.78 -13.51
C GLY A 51 11.67 -10.74 -12.42
N LEU A 52 10.42 -10.33 -12.34
CA LEU A 52 9.92 -9.46 -11.29
C LEU A 52 8.65 -10.05 -10.71
N ARG A 53 8.52 -10.07 -9.39
CA ARG A 53 7.26 -10.47 -8.72
C ARG A 53 6.93 -9.55 -7.55
N ARG A 54 5.70 -9.65 -7.09
CA ARG A 54 5.20 -8.99 -5.89
C ARG A 54 5.00 -10.01 -4.77
N ILE A 55 5.41 -9.66 -3.55
CA ILE A 55 5.06 -10.37 -2.33
C ILE A 55 4.53 -9.34 -1.34
N GLY A 56 3.25 -9.35 -1.06
CA GLY A 56 2.65 -8.31 -0.25
C GLY A 56 2.76 -6.93 -0.89
N LYS A 57 3.37 -6.01 -0.17
CA LYS A 57 3.74 -4.66 -0.65
C LYS A 57 5.24 -4.55 -0.94
N ARG A 58 5.88 -5.68 -1.26
CA ARG A 58 7.29 -5.75 -1.63
C ARG A 58 7.45 -5.99 -3.13
N ILE A 59 8.50 -5.42 -3.68
CA ILE A 59 8.97 -5.66 -5.05
C ILE A 59 10.14 -6.63 -4.96
N VAL A 60 10.09 -7.71 -5.71
CA VAL A 60 11.13 -8.73 -5.76
C VAL A 60 11.75 -8.73 -7.15
N TRP A 61 13.07 -8.62 -7.22
CA TRP A 61 13.85 -8.89 -8.41
C TRP A 61 14.40 -10.30 -8.31
N GLU A 62 14.11 -11.10 -9.32
CA GLU A 62 14.62 -12.45 -9.48
C GLU A 62 15.88 -12.38 -10.31
N MET A 63 17.01 -12.73 -9.71
CA MET A 63 18.31 -12.71 -10.37
C MET A 63 18.70 -14.11 -10.83
N GLU A 64 19.54 -14.21 -11.87
CA GLU A 64 20.18 -15.47 -12.23
C GLU A 64 20.84 -16.12 -11.00
N GLY A 65 20.83 -17.47 -10.97
CA GLY A 65 21.44 -18.22 -9.85
C GLY A 65 20.59 -18.23 -8.58
N ASN A 66 19.27 -18.03 -8.72
CA ASN A 66 18.30 -18.17 -7.63
C ASN A 66 18.54 -17.18 -6.45
N VAL A 67 19.03 -15.97 -6.77
CA VAL A 67 19.22 -14.86 -5.84
C VAL A 67 18.06 -13.88 -6.02
N PHE A 68 17.57 -13.33 -4.91
CA PHE A 68 16.43 -12.42 -4.90
C PHE A 68 16.77 -11.13 -4.15
N LEU A 69 16.42 -9.98 -4.76
CA LEU A 69 16.46 -8.68 -4.12
C LEU A 69 15.03 -8.28 -3.75
N ILE A 70 14.75 -8.13 -2.46
CA ILE A 70 13.42 -7.87 -1.93
C ILE A 70 13.36 -6.46 -1.37
N PHE A 71 12.63 -5.58 -2.04
CA PHE A 71 12.46 -4.17 -1.66
C PHE A 71 11.14 -3.96 -0.94
N HIS A 72 11.18 -3.32 0.23
CA HIS A 72 10.01 -2.80 0.89
C HIS A 72 10.12 -1.28 1.01
N LEU A 73 9.32 -0.56 0.23
CA LEU A 73 9.39 0.90 0.15
C LEU A 73 8.83 1.63 1.38
N MET A 74 8.10 0.92 2.23
CA MET A 74 7.47 1.48 3.44
C MET A 74 6.64 2.74 3.11
N ILE A 75 6.60 3.72 4.02
CA ILE A 75 5.73 4.90 3.86
C ILE A 75 6.29 5.87 2.82
N ALA A 76 7.58 6.16 2.84
CA ALA A 76 8.20 7.25 2.10
C ALA A 76 9.24 6.82 1.06
N GLY A 77 9.57 5.53 0.99
CA GLY A 77 10.46 4.99 -0.03
C GLY A 77 9.87 5.14 -1.44
N ARG A 78 10.68 5.56 -2.39
CA ARG A 78 10.29 5.76 -3.78
C ARG A 78 11.39 5.34 -4.72
N PHE A 79 11.01 4.66 -5.80
CA PHE A 79 11.88 4.44 -6.94
C PHE A 79 11.82 5.62 -7.91
N LYS A 80 12.96 5.92 -8.54
CA LYS A 80 13.08 6.92 -9.60
C LYS A 80 14.02 6.38 -10.67
N TRP A 81 13.59 6.41 -11.91
CA TRP A 81 14.43 6.02 -13.05
C TRP A 81 15.18 7.23 -13.59
N ARG A 82 16.48 7.08 -13.83
CA ARG A 82 17.38 8.15 -14.29
C ARG A 82 18.33 7.66 -15.37
N PRO A 83 18.99 8.57 -16.11
CA PRO A 83 20.10 8.19 -16.98
C PRO A 83 21.17 7.41 -16.22
N GLU A 84 21.89 6.56 -16.96
CA GLU A 84 22.99 5.75 -16.45
C GLU A 84 24.00 6.57 -15.61
N GLY A 85 24.50 5.98 -14.54
CA GLY A 85 25.49 6.57 -13.65
C GLY A 85 25.00 7.68 -12.74
N THR A 86 23.69 8.01 -12.77
CA THR A 86 23.13 9.07 -11.91
C THR A 86 23.29 8.71 -10.44
N SER A 87 23.88 9.64 -9.68
CA SER A 87 24.04 9.50 -8.23
C SER A 87 22.77 9.87 -7.48
N PRO A 88 22.42 9.15 -6.39
CA PRO A 88 21.29 9.48 -5.56
C PRO A 88 21.44 10.84 -4.87
N PRO A 89 20.34 11.60 -4.67
CA PRO A 89 20.38 12.88 -3.95
C PRO A 89 20.89 12.71 -2.51
N ALA A 90 21.80 13.57 -2.06
CA ALA A 90 22.47 13.46 -0.77
C ALA A 90 21.52 13.38 0.44
N LYS A 91 20.40 14.15 0.44
CA LYS A 91 19.48 14.21 1.58
C LYS A 91 18.51 13.04 1.70
N VAL A 92 18.12 12.42 0.59
CA VAL A 92 17.02 11.44 0.54
C VAL A 92 17.40 10.14 -0.18
N GLY A 93 18.61 10.07 -0.73
CA GLY A 93 19.10 8.89 -1.45
C GLY A 93 19.46 7.77 -0.47
N LEU A 94 18.94 6.56 -0.75
CA LEU A 94 19.26 5.36 0.02
C LEU A 94 20.18 4.42 -0.76
N ALA A 95 19.96 4.27 -2.05
CA ALA A 95 20.73 3.39 -2.93
C ALA A 95 20.56 3.77 -4.40
N SER A 96 21.48 3.29 -5.25
CA SER A 96 21.34 3.25 -6.69
C SER A 96 21.70 1.87 -7.25
N PHE A 97 21.06 1.52 -8.36
CA PHE A 97 21.22 0.27 -9.07
C PHE A 97 21.41 0.59 -10.55
N ASP A 98 22.62 0.34 -11.05
CA ASP A 98 22.99 0.67 -12.42
C ASP A 98 22.74 -0.53 -13.35
N PHE A 99 22.14 -0.25 -14.49
CA PHE A 99 21.86 -1.16 -15.59
C PHE A 99 22.32 -0.52 -16.90
N PRO A 100 22.58 -1.28 -17.97
CA PRO A 100 22.91 -0.71 -19.29
C PRO A 100 21.82 0.24 -19.83
N THR A 101 20.62 0.14 -19.33
CA THR A 101 19.44 0.91 -19.74
C THR A 101 19.21 2.18 -18.91
N GLY A 102 19.97 2.38 -17.82
CA GLY A 102 19.84 3.49 -16.89
C GLY A 102 20.06 3.11 -15.44
N THR A 103 19.83 4.05 -14.55
CA THR A 103 20.00 3.90 -13.09
C THR A 103 18.68 3.99 -12.37
N LEU A 104 18.36 2.98 -11.56
CA LEU A 104 17.27 3.05 -10.61
C LEU A 104 17.76 3.64 -9.29
N LEU A 105 17.17 4.74 -8.86
CA LEU A 105 17.42 5.34 -7.56
C LEU A 105 16.35 4.89 -6.57
N LEU A 106 16.76 4.52 -5.36
CA LEU A 106 15.88 4.37 -4.20
C LEU A 106 16.07 5.56 -3.28
N THR A 107 14.98 6.29 -3.01
CA THR A 107 14.98 7.48 -2.17
C THR A 107 13.94 7.37 -1.07
N GLU A 108 14.15 8.02 0.08
CA GLU A 108 13.17 8.13 1.16
C GLU A 108 13.20 9.52 1.78
N ALA A 109 12.08 10.24 1.69
CA ALA A 109 11.96 11.60 2.23
C ALA A 109 11.73 11.65 3.75
N SER A 110 11.40 10.49 4.37
CA SER A 110 11.18 10.42 5.80
C SER A 110 12.51 10.30 6.57
N PRO A 111 12.71 11.06 7.65
CA PRO A 111 13.91 10.91 8.49
C PRO A 111 13.95 9.57 9.25
N LYS A 112 12.85 8.82 9.27
CA LYS A 112 12.77 7.51 9.95
C LYS A 112 13.49 6.38 9.22
N HIS A 113 13.84 6.55 7.93
CA HIS A 113 14.59 5.59 7.09
C HIS A 113 14.11 4.14 7.28
N ARG A 114 12.83 3.88 6.97
CA ARG A 114 12.18 2.56 7.18
C ARG A 114 12.20 1.65 5.96
N ALA A 115 12.52 2.18 4.78
CA ALA A 115 12.67 1.34 3.59
C ALA A 115 13.71 0.25 3.83
N SER A 116 13.50 -0.92 3.24
CA SER A 116 14.41 -2.05 3.42
C SER A 116 14.67 -2.79 2.13
N LEU A 117 15.88 -3.32 2.03
CA LEU A 117 16.35 -4.24 1.01
C LEU A 117 16.88 -5.50 1.69
N HIS A 118 16.40 -6.66 1.25
CA HIS A 118 16.97 -7.96 1.62
C HIS A 118 17.54 -8.61 0.36
N VAL A 119 18.68 -9.25 0.50
CA VAL A 119 19.25 -10.15 -0.49
C VAL A 119 19.15 -11.55 0.09
N VAL A 120 18.51 -12.46 -0.63
CA VAL A 120 18.33 -13.84 -0.18
C VAL A 120 18.62 -14.81 -1.32
N GLU A 121 19.00 -16.03 -0.98
CA GLU A 121 19.25 -17.10 -1.95
C GLU A 121 18.29 -18.27 -1.69
N GLY A 122 17.66 -18.75 -2.76
CA GLY A 122 16.72 -19.86 -2.70
C GLY A 122 15.26 -19.47 -2.47
N GLU A 123 14.35 -20.22 -3.09
CA GLU A 123 12.89 -20.00 -2.97
C GLU A 123 12.40 -20.16 -1.52
N ALA A 124 13.00 -21.00 -0.71
CA ALA A 124 12.63 -21.16 0.69
C ALA A 124 12.90 -19.88 1.50
N ALA A 125 14.04 -19.24 1.28
CA ALA A 125 14.38 -17.96 1.91
C ALA A 125 13.47 -16.83 1.42
N LEU A 126 13.11 -16.83 0.12
CA LEU A 126 12.13 -15.89 -0.41
C LEU A 126 10.75 -16.09 0.20
N ALA A 127 10.28 -17.34 0.32
CA ALA A 127 8.97 -17.68 0.89
C ALA A 127 8.82 -17.20 2.35
N ALA A 128 9.90 -17.13 3.12
CA ALA A 128 9.89 -16.59 4.48
C ALA A 128 9.48 -15.10 4.55
N HIS A 129 9.54 -14.39 3.43
CA HIS A 129 9.09 -13.01 3.31
C HIS A 129 7.62 -12.86 2.93
N ASP A 130 6.93 -13.98 2.60
CA ASP A 130 5.51 -13.97 2.28
C ASP A 130 4.67 -14.11 3.55
N PRO A 131 3.85 -13.11 3.90
CA PRO A 131 2.94 -13.22 5.04
C PRO A 131 1.76 -14.16 4.78
N GLY A 132 1.55 -14.67 3.57
CA GLY A 132 0.52 -15.63 3.20
C GLY A 132 -0.88 -15.03 3.07
N GLY A 133 -0.99 -13.74 2.80
CA GLY A 133 -2.27 -13.07 2.56
C GLY A 133 -2.96 -13.53 1.29
N LEU A 134 -4.30 -13.54 1.31
CA LEU A 134 -5.12 -13.89 0.15
C LEU A 134 -4.92 -12.87 -0.98
N ASP A 135 -4.65 -13.33 -2.19
CA ASP A 135 -4.72 -12.47 -3.39
C ASP A 135 -6.17 -12.06 -3.65
N VAL A 136 -6.45 -10.80 -3.37
CA VAL A 136 -7.81 -10.26 -3.46
C VAL A 136 -8.33 -10.14 -4.89
N LEU A 137 -7.45 -10.11 -5.90
CA LEU A 137 -7.86 -10.00 -7.29
C LEU A 137 -8.28 -11.34 -7.90
N ALA A 138 -7.74 -12.45 -7.38
CA ALA A 138 -8.03 -13.81 -7.82
C ALA A 138 -9.07 -14.52 -6.94
N ALA A 139 -9.31 -14.01 -5.71
CA ALA A 139 -10.17 -14.67 -4.72
C ALA A 139 -11.64 -14.72 -5.15
N ASN A 140 -12.28 -15.87 -4.96
CA ASN A 140 -13.75 -15.93 -4.97
C ASN A 140 -14.31 -15.52 -3.59
N VAL A 141 -15.65 -15.36 -3.52
CA VAL A 141 -16.35 -14.90 -2.32
C VAL A 141 -16.14 -15.85 -1.13
N ASP A 142 -16.07 -17.16 -1.36
CA ASP A 142 -15.94 -18.14 -0.28
C ASP A 142 -14.52 -18.14 0.31
N ALA A 143 -13.49 -18.06 -0.52
CA ALA A 143 -12.12 -17.87 -0.07
C ALA A 143 -11.93 -16.55 0.69
N PHE A 144 -12.56 -15.47 0.17
CA PHE A 144 -12.57 -14.17 0.82
C PHE A 144 -13.25 -14.22 2.20
N ARG A 145 -14.44 -14.85 2.29
CA ARG A 145 -15.18 -15.09 3.54
C ARG A 145 -14.33 -15.84 4.56
N THR A 146 -13.79 -16.99 4.16
CA THR A 146 -12.99 -17.85 5.01
C THR A 146 -11.81 -17.06 5.60
N ARG A 147 -11.11 -16.29 4.75
CA ARG A 147 -9.98 -15.49 5.20
C ARG A 147 -10.41 -14.32 6.09
N LEU A 148 -11.47 -13.60 5.73
CA LEU A 148 -11.99 -12.47 6.49
C LEU A 148 -12.44 -12.84 7.90
N GLN A 149 -13.05 -14.00 8.05
CA GLN A 149 -13.62 -14.49 9.31
C GLN A 149 -12.68 -15.39 10.11
N SER A 150 -11.46 -15.67 9.62
CA SER A 150 -10.48 -16.50 10.32
C SER A 150 -10.02 -15.88 11.65
N GLU A 151 -10.11 -14.57 11.79
CA GLU A 151 -9.81 -13.84 13.02
C GLU A 151 -10.89 -12.77 13.28
N SER A 152 -11.21 -12.51 14.58
CA SER A 152 -12.16 -11.47 14.96
C SER A 152 -11.47 -10.10 15.01
N HIS A 153 -11.63 -9.31 13.96
CA HIS A 153 -11.08 -7.96 13.84
C HIS A 153 -12.14 -6.96 13.37
N THR A 154 -11.85 -5.67 13.49
CA THR A 154 -12.58 -4.65 12.74
C THR A 154 -12.23 -4.76 11.26
N LEU A 155 -13.16 -4.39 10.36
CA LEU A 155 -12.94 -4.48 8.91
C LEU A 155 -11.68 -3.75 8.46
N LYS A 156 -11.44 -2.55 8.99
CA LYS A 156 -10.23 -1.79 8.69
C LYS A 156 -8.96 -2.57 9.04
N ARG A 157 -8.93 -3.18 10.22
CA ARG A 157 -7.79 -3.97 10.67
C ARG A 157 -7.60 -5.23 9.82
N ALA A 158 -8.70 -5.96 9.58
CA ALA A 158 -8.65 -7.18 8.76
C ALA A 158 -8.11 -6.91 7.35
N LEU A 159 -8.65 -5.88 6.66
CA LEU A 159 -8.21 -5.53 5.31
C LEU A 159 -6.75 -5.08 5.24
N THR A 160 -6.21 -4.49 6.30
CA THR A 160 -4.82 -4.00 6.32
C THR A 160 -3.81 -5.01 6.87
N ASP A 161 -4.27 -6.15 7.39
CA ASP A 161 -3.39 -7.22 7.87
C ASP A 161 -2.84 -8.02 6.67
N PRO A 162 -1.51 -7.98 6.44
CA PRO A 162 -0.90 -8.66 5.29
C PRO A 162 -0.97 -10.19 5.38
N ARG A 163 -1.30 -10.77 6.53
CA ARG A 163 -1.53 -12.22 6.69
C ARG A 163 -2.92 -12.61 6.21
N LEU A 164 -3.88 -11.67 6.24
CA LEU A 164 -5.24 -11.91 5.80
C LEU A 164 -5.42 -11.55 4.32
N PHE A 165 -5.03 -10.34 3.93
CA PHE A 165 -5.22 -9.83 2.57
C PHE A 165 -3.93 -9.20 2.03
N ASP A 166 -3.55 -9.67 0.85
CA ASP A 166 -2.32 -9.26 0.22
C ASP A 166 -2.42 -7.85 -0.40
N GLY A 167 -1.41 -7.02 -0.14
CA GLY A 167 -1.20 -5.74 -0.81
C GLY A 167 -2.10 -4.58 -0.38
N ILE A 168 -3.15 -4.80 0.41
CA ILE A 168 -4.03 -3.73 0.91
C ILE A 168 -3.34 -2.99 2.06
N GLY A 169 -3.47 -1.68 2.06
CA GLY A 169 -2.95 -0.83 3.12
C GLY A 169 -3.97 0.22 3.57
N ASN A 170 -3.46 1.33 4.08
CA ASN A 170 -4.31 2.32 4.75
C ASN A 170 -5.24 3.06 3.80
N TRP A 171 -4.72 3.54 2.65
CA TRP A 171 -5.53 4.30 1.73
C TRP A 171 -6.51 3.40 0.96
N LEU A 172 -6.06 2.25 0.47
CA LEU A 172 -6.90 1.37 -0.33
C LEU A 172 -8.06 0.80 0.50
N SER A 173 -7.82 0.47 1.78
CA SER A 173 -8.89 0.00 2.67
C SER A 173 -9.93 1.06 3.01
N ASP A 174 -9.57 2.35 3.09
CA ASP A 174 -10.57 3.43 3.24
C ASP A 174 -11.49 3.49 2.01
N GLU A 175 -10.92 3.48 0.81
CA GLU A 175 -11.65 3.53 -0.45
C GLU A 175 -12.54 2.29 -0.65
N ILE A 176 -12.03 1.09 -0.32
CA ILE A 176 -12.80 -0.17 -0.36
C ILE A 176 -14.00 -0.12 0.57
N LEU A 177 -13.80 0.29 1.83
CA LEU A 177 -14.88 0.34 2.81
C LEU A 177 -15.92 1.39 2.47
N HIS A 178 -15.52 2.51 1.86
CA HIS A 178 -16.46 3.50 1.33
C HIS A 178 -17.27 2.94 0.16
N ALA A 179 -16.63 2.27 -0.80
CA ALA A 179 -17.31 1.64 -1.93
C ALA A 179 -18.29 0.54 -1.48
N ALA A 180 -17.90 -0.24 -0.47
CA ALA A 180 -18.75 -1.28 0.14
C ALA A 180 -19.87 -0.72 1.02
N LYS A 181 -19.86 0.58 1.35
CA LYS A 181 -20.76 1.21 2.33
C LYS A 181 -20.78 0.50 3.68
N LEU A 182 -19.58 0.13 4.17
CA LEU A 182 -19.42 -0.58 5.44
C LEU A 182 -18.59 0.25 6.42
N SER A 183 -18.95 0.16 7.70
CA SER A 183 -18.21 0.81 8.76
C SER A 183 -16.85 0.19 8.96
N LEU A 184 -15.82 1.02 9.07
CA LEU A 184 -14.46 0.57 9.34
C LEU A 184 -14.30 -0.16 10.69
N PHE A 185 -15.24 0.06 11.64
CA PHE A 185 -15.25 -0.60 12.96
C PHE A 185 -16.19 -1.80 13.06
N GLN A 186 -16.94 -2.12 12.00
CA GLN A 186 -17.75 -3.34 11.98
C GLN A 186 -16.84 -4.56 12.14
N LEU A 187 -17.26 -5.51 12.98
CA LEU A 187 -16.48 -6.73 13.24
C LEU A 187 -16.67 -7.74 12.09
N THR A 188 -15.59 -8.41 11.73
CA THR A 188 -15.59 -9.43 10.64
C THR A 188 -16.63 -10.52 10.84
N GLY A 189 -16.82 -10.99 12.09
CA GLY A 189 -17.82 -11.99 12.42
C GLY A 189 -19.27 -11.50 12.55
N LYS A 190 -19.53 -10.20 12.30
CA LYS A 190 -20.88 -9.61 12.36
C LYS A 190 -21.44 -9.21 10.98
N LEU A 191 -20.76 -9.60 9.93
CA LEU A 191 -21.20 -9.35 8.57
C LEU A 191 -22.20 -10.43 8.12
N SER A 192 -23.25 -10.00 7.44
CA SER A 192 -24.12 -10.90 6.67
C SER A 192 -23.41 -11.39 5.40
N ASP A 193 -23.91 -12.48 4.82
CA ASP A 193 -23.38 -13.01 3.55
C ASP A 193 -23.42 -11.97 2.42
N ALA A 194 -24.49 -11.18 2.36
CA ALA A 194 -24.63 -10.10 1.39
C ALA A 194 -23.58 -8.99 1.60
N GLU A 195 -23.25 -8.66 2.84
CA GLU A 195 -22.20 -7.68 3.16
C GLU A 195 -20.81 -8.22 2.81
N ILE A 196 -20.55 -9.51 3.04
CA ILE A 196 -19.27 -10.16 2.67
C ILE A 196 -19.12 -10.16 1.14
N ALA A 197 -20.16 -10.56 0.40
CA ALA A 197 -20.13 -10.54 -1.06
C ALA A 197 -19.89 -9.12 -1.62
N ARG A 198 -20.59 -8.12 -1.07
CA ARG A 198 -20.40 -6.70 -1.43
C ARG A 198 -19.00 -6.21 -1.10
N LEU A 199 -18.43 -6.59 0.05
CA LEU A 199 -17.06 -6.21 0.43
C LEU A 199 -16.03 -6.85 -0.49
N CYS A 200 -16.19 -8.13 -0.84
CA CYS A 200 -15.33 -8.83 -1.79
C CYS A 200 -15.35 -8.14 -3.16
N GLU A 201 -16.54 -7.88 -3.69
CA GLU A 201 -16.73 -7.18 -4.96
C GLU A 201 -16.11 -5.76 -4.94
N ALA A 202 -16.38 -4.99 -3.88
CA ALA A 202 -15.82 -3.65 -3.71
C ALA A 202 -14.29 -3.70 -3.63
N THR A 203 -13.72 -4.69 -2.94
CA THR A 203 -12.27 -4.89 -2.87
C THR A 203 -11.66 -5.08 -4.25
N GLN A 204 -12.23 -5.96 -5.05
CA GLN A 204 -11.75 -6.24 -6.41
C GLN A 204 -11.93 -5.05 -7.35
N LYS A 205 -13.13 -4.47 -7.40
CA LYS A 205 -13.45 -3.35 -8.29
C LYS A 205 -12.59 -2.11 -7.98
N THR A 206 -12.48 -1.75 -6.69
CA THR A 206 -11.69 -0.59 -6.27
C THR A 206 -10.20 -0.80 -6.57
N THR A 207 -9.68 -2.00 -6.31
CA THR A 207 -8.27 -2.31 -6.58
C THR A 207 -7.97 -2.25 -8.08
N ARG A 208 -8.81 -2.89 -8.92
CA ARG A 208 -8.65 -2.84 -10.39
C ARG A 208 -8.79 -1.42 -10.94
N PHE A 209 -9.77 -0.66 -10.46
CA PHE A 209 -9.93 0.73 -10.85
C PHE A 209 -8.66 1.55 -10.63
N TRP A 210 -8.04 1.42 -9.46
CA TRP A 210 -6.82 2.15 -9.15
C TRP A 210 -5.59 1.66 -9.95
N ILE A 211 -5.49 0.36 -10.23
CA ILE A 211 -4.46 -0.17 -11.13
C ILE A 211 -4.62 0.45 -12.52
N GLU A 212 -5.81 0.40 -13.11
CA GLU A 212 -6.06 0.93 -14.47
C GLU A 212 -5.83 2.44 -14.52
N LYS A 213 -6.29 3.19 -13.53
CA LYS A 213 -6.07 4.63 -13.44
C LYS A 213 -4.58 4.98 -13.41
N LEU A 214 -3.82 4.35 -12.53
CA LEU A 214 -2.38 4.58 -12.42
C LEU A 214 -1.62 4.09 -13.66
N ARG A 215 -2.07 3.00 -14.28
CA ARG A 215 -1.52 2.49 -15.54
C ARG A 215 -1.70 3.51 -16.66
N ALA A 216 -2.86 4.16 -16.74
CA ALA A 216 -3.10 5.24 -17.71
C ALA A 216 -2.17 6.45 -17.46
N GLU A 217 -1.95 6.84 -16.21
CA GLU A 217 -1.05 7.94 -15.84
C GLU A 217 0.43 7.65 -16.23
N THR A 218 0.83 6.39 -16.26
CA THR A 218 2.18 5.93 -16.65
C THR A 218 2.27 5.49 -18.11
N ALA A 219 1.23 5.70 -18.90
CA ALA A 219 1.16 5.26 -20.30
C ALA A 219 1.58 3.77 -20.46
N GLY A 220 0.98 2.89 -19.64
CA GLY A 220 1.28 1.46 -19.65
C GLY A 220 2.73 1.09 -19.24
N GLY A 221 3.34 1.87 -18.36
CA GLY A 221 4.73 1.64 -17.90
C GLY A 221 5.80 2.33 -18.74
N THR A 222 5.45 2.97 -19.87
CA THR A 222 6.40 3.72 -20.70
C THR A 222 7.00 4.89 -19.91
N LYS A 223 6.17 5.60 -19.15
CA LYS A 223 6.62 6.62 -18.20
C LYS A 223 6.85 5.98 -16.83
N PHE A 224 8.01 6.23 -16.25
CA PHE A 224 8.27 5.76 -14.90
C PHE A 224 7.41 6.52 -13.88
N PRO A 225 6.80 5.86 -12.86
CA PRO A 225 5.94 6.52 -11.88
C PRO A 225 6.76 7.37 -10.90
N GLU A 226 6.93 8.65 -11.19
CA GLU A 226 7.75 9.58 -10.40
C GLU A 226 7.06 10.04 -9.10
N LYS A 227 5.73 10.16 -9.13
CA LYS A 227 4.93 10.72 -8.03
C LYS A 227 4.00 9.67 -7.42
N VAL A 228 4.58 8.66 -6.78
CA VAL A 228 3.78 7.70 -6.02
C VAL A 228 3.43 8.30 -4.66
N SER A 229 2.17 8.65 -4.46
CA SER A 229 1.65 9.26 -3.24
C SER A 229 0.54 8.41 -2.64
N ALA A 230 0.37 8.49 -1.31
CA ALA A 230 -0.82 7.97 -0.64
C ALA A 230 -2.07 8.82 -0.91
N PHE A 231 -1.89 10.07 -1.35
CA PHE A 231 -2.99 10.96 -1.72
C PHE A 231 -3.05 11.06 -3.24
N LYS A 232 -4.15 10.59 -3.83
CA LYS A 232 -4.34 10.51 -5.27
C LYS A 232 -5.57 11.31 -5.67
N GLU A 233 -5.52 11.95 -6.83
CA GLU A 233 -6.67 12.62 -7.40
C GLU A 233 -7.81 11.62 -7.67
N GLY A 234 -9.04 11.99 -7.28
CA GLY A 234 -10.22 11.14 -7.45
C GLY A 234 -10.47 10.15 -6.31
N MET A 235 -9.71 10.19 -5.21
CA MET A 235 -10.06 9.45 -3.99
C MET A 235 -11.42 9.92 -3.45
N ALA A 236 -12.22 8.96 -2.97
CA ALA A 236 -13.53 9.25 -2.42
C ALA A 236 -13.46 9.78 -0.98
N VAL A 237 -12.63 9.18 -0.14
CA VAL A 237 -12.55 9.54 1.28
C VAL A 237 -11.12 9.72 1.79
N HIS A 238 -10.15 8.91 1.33
CA HIS A 238 -8.80 8.96 1.91
C HIS A 238 -8.13 10.31 1.67
N GLY A 239 -7.64 10.95 2.76
CA GLY A 239 -7.02 12.28 2.71
C GLY A 239 -7.99 13.44 2.47
N ARG A 240 -9.31 13.20 2.49
CA ARG A 240 -10.34 14.20 2.16
C ARG A 240 -11.14 14.70 3.37
N TYR A 241 -10.54 14.67 4.54
CA TYR A 241 -11.20 15.16 5.75
C TYR A 241 -11.82 16.56 5.56
N LYS A 242 -13.10 16.69 5.95
CA LYS A 242 -13.96 17.88 5.78
C LYS A 242 -14.38 18.20 4.33
N GLN A 243 -13.85 17.53 3.32
CA GLN A 243 -14.32 17.69 1.95
C GLN A 243 -15.63 16.92 1.73
N PRO A 244 -16.45 17.33 0.76
CA PRO A 244 -17.71 16.63 0.49
C PRO A 244 -17.45 15.21 -0.05
N CYS A 245 -18.21 14.25 0.46
CA CYS A 245 -18.27 12.90 -0.09
C CYS A 245 -18.81 12.95 -1.53
N PRO A 246 -18.16 12.30 -2.51
CA PRO A 246 -18.60 12.36 -3.91
C PRO A 246 -19.95 11.67 -4.17
N ILE A 247 -20.43 10.86 -3.21
CA ILE A 247 -21.71 10.13 -3.36
C ILE A 247 -22.88 10.89 -2.73
N CYS A 248 -22.72 11.43 -1.49
CA CYS A 248 -23.83 12.00 -0.74
C CYS A 248 -23.63 13.47 -0.32
N GLY A 249 -22.49 14.08 -0.63
CA GLY A 249 -22.19 15.47 -0.27
C GLY A 249 -21.79 15.70 1.19
N SER A 250 -22.05 14.76 2.11
CA SER A 250 -21.72 14.92 3.53
C SER A 250 -20.20 15.03 3.74
N PRO A 251 -19.73 15.80 4.74
CA PRO A 251 -18.32 15.98 5.00
C PRO A 251 -17.65 14.66 5.43
N VAL A 252 -16.55 14.31 4.77
CA VAL A 252 -15.72 13.15 5.10
C VAL A 252 -15.13 13.33 6.49
N GLN A 253 -15.27 12.30 7.32
CA GLN A 253 -14.75 12.23 8.67
C GLN A 253 -13.39 11.53 8.72
N ARG A 254 -12.66 11.71 9.83
CA ARG A 254 -11.40 10.98 10.07
C ARG A 254 -11.31 10.50 11.52
N ILE A 255 -10.54 9.44 11.67
CA ILE A 255 -10.11 8.92 12.96
C ILE A 255 -8.59 8.87 12.94
N ARG A 256 -7.95 9.42 13.97
CA ARG A 256 -6.49 9.41 14.09
C ARG A 256 -6.02 8.26 15.00
N TYR A 257 -4.95 7.60 14.56
CA TYR A 257 -4.25 6.55 15.29
C TYR A 257 -2.76 6.83 15.24
N ALA A 258 -2.16 7.29 16.29
CA ALA A 258 -0.74 7.60 16.32
C ALA A 258 -0.28 8.33 15.04
N ASP A 259 0.51 7.67 14.19
CA ASP A 259 1.04 8.22 12.93
C ASP A 259 0.10 8.04 11.71
N ASN A 260 -1.08 7.40 11.88
CA ASN A 260 -2.00 7.09 10.80
C ASN A 260 -3.37 7.74 11.02
N GLU A 261 -4.11 7.91 9.94
CA GLU A 261 -5.52 8.27 9.98
C GLU A 261 -6.34 7.33 9.09
N ALA A 262 -7.59 7.10 9.45
CA ALA A 262 -8.59 6.48 8.61
C ALA A 262 -9.67 7.50 8.25
N ASN A 263 -10.12 7.49 7.01
CA ASN A 263 -11.13 8.41 6.49
C ASN A 263 -12.39 7.64 6.09
N TYR A 264 -13.55 8.23 6.34
CA TYR A 264 -14.84 7.61 6.05
C TYR A 264 -15.93 8.65 5.86
N CYS A 265 -17.02 8.27 5.19
CA CYS A 265 -18.25 9.06 5.13
C CYS A 265 -19.26 8.54 6.14
N ALA A 266 -19.63 9.36 7.14
CA ALA A 266 -20.57 8.94 8.18
C ALA A 266 -21.94 8.56 7.58
N THR A 267 -22.46 9.32 6.64
CA THR A 267 -23.76 9.04 6.00
C THR A 267 -23.73 7.73 5.22
N CYS A 268 -22.73 7.52 4.34
CA CYS A 268 -22.69 6.33 3.49
C CYS A 268 -22.36 5.04 4.24
N GLN A 269 -21.54 5.11 5.30
CA GLN A 269 -20.94 3.93 5.93
C GLN A 269 -21.49 3.61 7.32
N THR A 270 -22.11 4.58 8.00
CA THR A 270 -22.56 4.41 9.38
C THR A 270 -23.96 4.96 9.66
N GLY A 271 -24.72 5.30 8.60
CA GLY A 271 -26.07 5.85 8.76
C GLY A 271 -26.11 7.19 9.50
N GLY A 272 -25.10 8.04 9.27
CA GLY A 272 -24.96 9.35 9.92
C GLY A 272 -24.25 9.33 11.28
N ARG A 273 -23.93 8.15 11.83
CA ARG A 273 -23.25 8.05 13.13
C ARG A 273 -21.77 8.40 13.01
N VAL A 274 -21.29 9.33 13.83
CA VAL A 274 -19.88 9.67 13.95
C VAL A 274 -19.16 8.62 14.82
N LEU A 275 -18.11 8.04 14.26
CA LEU A 275 -17.31 7.02 14.95
C LEU A 275 -16.35 7.69 15.93
N ALA A 276 -16.23 7.11 17.12
CA ALA A 276 -15.38 7.65 18.16
C ALA A 276 -13.88 7.49 17.85
N ASP A 277 -13.16 8.60 17.87
CA ASP A 277 -11.70 8.61 18.00
C ASP A 277 -11.33 8.30 19.46
N ARG A 278 -10.40 7.36 19.70
CA ARG A 278 -10.03 6.95 21.05
C ARG A 278 -9.51 8.09 21.92
N SER A 279 -8.81 9.04 21.34
CA SER A 279 -8.25 10.17 22.07
C SER A 279 -9.34 11.17 22.44
N LEU A 280 -10.14 11.57 21.45
CA LEU A 280 -11.23 12.54 21.63
C LEU A 280 -12.40 11.97 22.42
N SER A 281 -12.74 10.68 22.20
CA SER A 281 -13.85 10.07 22.95
C SER A 281 -13.54 9.86 24.43
N ARG A 282 -12.27 9.66 24.81
CA ARG A 282 -11.86 9.65 26.22
C ARG A 282 -11.99 11.02 26.87
N LEU A 283 -11.72 12.09 26.11
CA LEU A 283 -11.82 13.47 26.58
C LEU A 283 -13.29 13.90 26.73
N LEU A 284 -14.10 13.62 25.70
CA LEU A 284 -15.50 14.07 25.64
C LEU A 284 -16.47 13.13 26.37
N LYS A 285 -16.12 11.87 26.61
CA LYS A 285 -16.94 10.87 27.33
C LYS A 285 -18.41 10.88 26.86
N ALA A 286 -19.33 11.24 27.75
CA ALA A 286 -20.78 11.34 27.48
C ALA A 286 -21.14 12.43 26.44
N ASP A 287 -20.30 13.44 26.30
CA ASP A 287 -20.48 14.53 25.34
C ASP A 287 -20.02 14.20 23.91
N TRP A 288 -19.59 12.96 23.66
CA TRP A 288 -19.25 12.53 22.29
C TRP A 288 -20.49 12.60 21.39
N PRO A 289 -20.45 13.33 20.27
CA PRO A 289 -21.60 13.47 19.38
C PRO A 289 -21.97 12.12 18.75
N ARG A 290 -23.24 11.83 18.70
CA ARG A 290 -23.78 10.57 18.16
C ARG A 290 -24.12 10.68 16.68
N SER A 291 -24.38 11.89 16.19
CA SER A 291 -24.71 12.16 14.80
C SER A 291 -23.76 13.19 14.18
N LEU A 292 -23.79 13.27 12.84
CA LEU A 292 -23.05 14.29 12.10
C LEU A 292 -23.55 15.70 12.43
N GLU A 293 -24.85 15.89 12.60
CA GLU A 293 -25.49 17.14 12.95
C GLU A 293 -25.01 17.63 14.31
N GLU A 294 -25.00 16.76 15.32
CA GLU A 294 -24.46 17.09 16.64
C GLU A 294 -22.98 17.46 16.62
N TRP A 295 -22.21 16.79 15.73
CA TRP A 295 -20.79 17.08 15.55
C TRP A 295 -20.55 18.44 14.90
N GLU A 296 -21.31 18.79 13.87
CA GLU A 296 -21.26 20.08 13.18
C GLU A 296 -21.69 21.22 14.10
N ALA A 297 -22.78 21.04 14.88
CA ALA A 297 -23.21 22.00 15.86
C ALA A 297 -22.15 22.32 16.94
N LYS A 298 -21.41 21.29 17.42
CA LYS A 298 -20.29 21.45 18.36
C LYS A 298 -19.06 22.12 17.75
N LEU A 299 -18.89 22.09 16.43
CA LEU A 299 -17.81 22.78 15.72
C LEU A 299 -18.14 24.22 15.37
N GLY A 300 -19.35 24.71 15.73
CA GLY A 300 -19.79 26.09 15.46
C GLY A 300 -20.08 26.35 13.97
N ARG A 301 -20.61 25.35 13.26
CA ARG A 301 -21.00 25.42 11.84
C ARG A 301 -22.49 25.24 11.67
#